data_44144cc8fa04e5a4f4fbe21794283921
#
_entry.id   44144cc8fa04e5a4f4fbe21794283921
#
_cell.length_a   1.000
_cell.length_b   1.000
_cell.length_c   1.000
_cell.angle_alpha   90.00
_cell.angle_beta   90.00
_cell.angle_gamma   90.00
#
_symmetry.space_group_name_H-M   'P 1'
#
loop_
_entity.id
_entity.type
_entity.pdbx_description
1 polymer ?
#
loop_
_entity_poly.entity_id
_entity_poly.type
_entity_poly.pdbx_seq_one_letter_code
_entity_poly.pdbx_strand_id
1 'polypeptide(L)'
;MGRHTFNPWQLYPKKMKKTLLLVVFAMAFTAAAQDHKGHYGIGLALGEPSGFSIKKFNNNNEAFQYTLGYSAVKGQEGINIGADYLLHNYDFITAEKGRIPFYYGGGIHLKSYNDAGNQLYARVPLGVAYEAADLPVDVFFEFAPGVAVLPSPALVTNFAIGARFYFDVRKAVEKIDDAI
;
A
#
# COMPACT_ATOMS: atom_id res chain seq x y z
N MET A 1 20.90 -0.68 42.46
CA MET A 1 21.18 -1.57 41.32
C MET A 1 20.48 -1.00 40.08
N GLY A 2 21.16 -0.10 39.36
CA GLY A 2 20.58 0.58 38.17
C GLY A 2 20.68 -0.33 36.94
N ARG A 3 19.54 -0.65 36.32
CA ARG A 3 19.52 -1.35 35.05
C ARG A 3 19.86 -0.33 33.94
N HIS A 4 21.06 -0.41 33.37
CA HIS A 4 21.40 0.28 32.14
C HIS A 4 20.66 -0.38 30.99
N THR A 5 19.61 0.26 30.47
CA THR A 5 18.96 -0.15 29.24
C THR A 5 19.88 0.19 28.07
N PHE A 6 20.40 -0.84 27.43
CA PHE A 6 21.22 -0.72 26.22
C PHE A 6 20.35 -0.16 25.07
N ASN A 7 20.68 1.04 24.60
CA ASN A 7 20.01 1.66 23.45
C ASN A 7 20.94 1.55 22.23
N PRO A 8 20.68 0.63 21.29
CA PRO A 8 21.55 0.38 20.12
C PRO A 8 21.69 1.59 19.20
N TRP A 9 20.79 2.56 19.26
CA TRP A 9 20.82 3.77 18.43
C TRP A 9 21.85 4.82 18.89
N GLN A 10 22.49 4.64 20.07
CA GLN A 10 23.55 5.54 20.53
C GLN A 10 24.91 5.29 19.87
N LEU A 11 25.10 4.14 19.22
CA LEU A 11 26.37 3.75 18.59
C LEU A 11 26.65 4.47 17.25
N TYR A 12 25.63 5.14 16.65
CA TYR A 12 25.81 5.80 15.36
C TYR A 12 25.89 7.32 15.48
N PRO A 13 26.98 7.94 14.96
CA PRO A 13 27.11 9.41 14.98
C PRO A 13 25.95 10.07 14.21
N LYS A 14 25.48 11.22 14.69
CA LYS A 14 24.34 11.97 14.12
C LYS A 14 24.47 12.24 12.61
N LYS A 15 25.71 12.36 12.11
CA LYS A 15 26.00 12.54 10.66
C LYS A 15 25.64 11.28 9.86
N MET A 16 25.96 10.08 10.37
CA MET A 16 25.65 8.81 9.69
C MET A 16 24.15 8.56 9.56
N LYS A 17 23.35 8.96 10.56
CA LYS A 17 21.88 8.83 10.50
C LYS A 17 21.28 9.69 9.38
N LYS A 18 21.79 10.91 9.17
CA LYS A 18 21.34 11.79 8.07
C LYS A 18 21.78 11.27 6.72
N THR A 19 22.99 10.73 6.62
CA THR A 19 23.52 10.14 5.38
C THR A 19 22.75 8.88 5.00
N LEU A 20 22.44 8.01 5.97
CA LEU A 20 21.62 6.82 5.75
C LEU A 20 20.20 7.18 5.28
N LEU A 21 19.59 8.21 5.88
CA LEU A 21 18.28 8.70 5.46
C LEU A 21 18.30 9.31 4.05
N LEU A 22 19.37 10.04 3.70
CA LEU A 22 19.57 10.61 2.37
C LEU A 22 19.85 9.52 1.32
N VAL A 23 20.58 8.48 1.65
CA VAL A 23 20.85 7.33 0.76
C VAL A 23 19.56 6.55 0.51
N VAL A 24 18.76 6.28 1.54
CA VAL A 24 17.44 5.64 1.39
C VAL A 24 16.52 6.50 0.54
N PHE A 25 16.52 7.83 0.72
CA PHE A 25 15.72 8.77 -0.07
C PHE A 25 16.23 8.89 -1.52
N ALA A 26 17.55 8.89 -1.74
CA ALA A 26 18.14 8.95 -3.08
C ALA A 26 17.97 7.64 -3.89
N MET A 27 17.92 6.48 -3.22
CA MET A 27 17.61 5.20 -3.87
C MET A 27 16.18 5.15 -4.43
N ALA A 28 15.28 5.96 -3.90
CA ALA A 28 13.89 6.03 -4.32
C ALA A 28 13.71 6.67 -5.72
N PHE A 29 14.64 7.51 -6.19
CA PHE A 29 14.50 8.28 -7.43
C PHE A 29 14.96 7.55 -8.72
N THR A 30 15.40 6.29 -8.66
CA THR A 30 15.95 5.60 -9.84
C THR A 30 15.01 4.64 -10.55
N ALA A 31 13.71 4.66 -10.25
CA ALA A 31 12.76 3.68 -10.77
C ALA A 31 11.76 4.28 -11.78
N ALA A 32 12.25 4.99 -12.80
CA ALA A 32 11.46 5.26 -13.99
C ALA A 32 11.59 4.07 -14.95
N ALA A 33 10.84 2.99 -14.74
CA ALA A 33 10.76 1.91 -15.69
C ALA A 33 9.30 1.50 -15.87
N GLN A 34 8.87 1.40 -17.11
CA GLN A 34 7.53 0.97 -17.54
C GLN A 34 7.17 -0.48 -17.17
N ASP A 35 8.08 -1.22 -16.55
CA ASP A 35 7.89 -2.58 -16.08
C ASP A 35 7.68 -2.60 -14.57
N HIS A 36 6.46 -2.95 -14.14
CA HIS A 36 6.09 -3.02 -12.71
C HIS A 36 6.40 -4.37 -12.05
N LYS A 37 6.86 -5.36 -12.81
CA LYS A 37 7.12 -6.70 -12.26
C LYS A 37 8.09 -6.68 -11.10
N GLY A 38 7.60 -7.07 -9.92
CA GLY A 38 8.40 -7.10 -8.70
C GLY A 38 8.55 -5.77 -7.97
N HIS A 39 7.84 -4.70 -8.43
CA HIS A 39 7.79 -3.44 -7.72
C HIS A 39 6.83 -3.49 -6.53
N TYR A 40 7.23 -2.82 -5.47
CA TYR A 40 6.42 -2.61 -4.28
C TYR A 40 6.04 -1.14 -4.20
N GLY A 41 4.75 -0.87 -4.04
CA GLY A 41 4.21 0.46 -3.73
C GLY A 41 3.80 0.51 -2.27
N ILE A 42 4.25 1.51 -1.54
CA ILE A 42 3.83 1.78 -0.16
C ILE A 42 3.28 3.18 -0.08
N GLY A 43 2.14 3.34 0.58
CA GLY A 43 1.49 4.62 0.67
C GLY A 43 0.39 4.69 1.70
N LEU A 44 -0.37 5.78 1.61
CA LEU A 44 -1.50 6.07 2.47
C LEU A 44 -2.78 6.13 1.67
N ALA A 45 -3.85 5.67 2.29
CA ALA A 45 -5.21 5.76 1.79
C ALA A 45 -6.07 6.52 2.82
N LEU A 46 -6.88 7.43 2.34
CA LEU A 46 -7.87 8.17 3.10
C LEU A 46 -9.26 7.75 2.64
N GLY A 47 -10.12 7.38 3.55
CA GLY A 47 -11.47 6.91 3.25
C GLY A 47 -12.00 5.99 4.34
N GLU A 48 -12.66 4.93 3.92
CA GLU A 48 -13.16 3.90 4.83
C GLU A 48 -12.70 2.50 4.36
N PRO A 49 -11.73 1.90 5.09
CA PRO A 49 -10.91 2.46 6.16
C PRO A 49 -9.81 3.40 5.67
N SER A 50 -9.31 4.28 6.56
CA SER A 50 -8.10 5.07 6.33
C SER A 50 -6.86 4.37 6.87
N GLY A 51 -5.73 4.41 6.17
CA GLY A 51 -4.52 3.74 6.66
C GLY A 51 -3.43 3.53 5.62
N PHE A 52 -2.63 2.50 5.83
CA PHE A 52 -1.55 2.11 4.93
C PHE A 52 -2.07 1.22 3.80
N SER A 53 -1.56 1.47 2.60
CA SER A 53 -1.75 0.64 1.42
C SER A 53 -0.40 0.17 0.91
N ILE A 54 -0.24 -1.15 0.76
CA ILE A 54 0.95 -1.78 0.19
C ILE A 54 0.50 -2.54 -1.06
N LYS A 55 1.07 -2.23 -2.21
CA LYS A 55 0.79 -2.92 -3.47
C LYS A 55 2.05 -3.62 -3.96
N LYS A 56 1.95 -4.88 -4.35
CA LYS A 56 3.04 -5.67 -4.94
C LYS A 56 2.61 -6.16 -6.31
N PHE A 57 3.29 -5.74 -7.35
CA PHE A 57 3.07 -6.25 -8.69
C PHE A 57 3.75 -7.60 -8.90
N ASN A 58 3.00 -8.61 -9.36
CA ASN A 58 3.52 -9.91 -9.77
C ASN A 58 4.00 -9.87 -11.22
N ASN A 59 3.27 -9.14 -12.06
CA ASN A 59 3.56 -8.81 -13.45
C ASN A 59 3.00 -7.43 -13.77
N ASN A 60 2.99 -7.02 -15.04
CA ASN A 60 2.56 -5.68 -15.43
C ASN A 60 1.06 -5.40 -15.19
N ASN A 61 0.24 -6.44 -15.11
CA ASN A 61 -1.21 -6.31 -15.02
C ASN A 61 -1.80 -6.85 -13.72
N GLU A 62 -1.04 -7.60 -12.94
CA GLU A 62 -1.51 -8.28 -11.75
C GLU A 62 -0.77 -7.82 -10.51
N ALA A 63 -1.51 -7.52 -9.45
CA ALA A 63 -0.93 -7.13 -8.18
C ALA A 63 -1.69 -7.70 -6.99
N PHE A 64 -0.98 -7.90 -5.88
CA PHE A 64 -1.58 -8.00 -4.56
C PHE A 64 -1.57 -6.63 -3.89
N GLN A 65 -2.68 -6.28 -3.26
CA GLN A 65 -2.80 -5.09 -2.42
C GLN A 65 -3.11 -5.53 -0.99
N TYR A 66 -2.35 -4.99 -0.03
CA TYR A 66 -2.55 -5.20 1.39
C TYR A 66 -2.97 -3.88 2.01
N THR A 67 -3.95 -3.94 2.90
CA THR A 67 -4.47 -2.78 3.61
C THR A 67 -4.33 -3.01 5.11
N LEU A 68 -3.80 -2.02 5.81
CA LEU A 68 -3.84 -1.91 7.26
C LEU A 68 -4.41 -0.54 7.59
N GLY A 69 -5.66 -0.48 8.04
CA GLY A 69 -6.37 0.76 8.23
C GLY A 69 -7.19 0.80 9.51
N TYR A 70 -7.74 1.97 9.77
CA TYR A 70 -8.67 2.23 10.85
C TYR A 70 -9.96 2.83 10.29
N SER A 71 -11.07 2.29 10.73
CA SER A 71 -12.40 2.84 10.48
C SER A 71 -12.76 3.79 11.62
N ALA A 72 -13.09 5.03 11.28
CA ALA A 72 -13.53 6.06 12.23
C ALA A 72 -15.05 6.30 12.17
N VAL A 73 -15.78 5.46 11.43
CA VAL A 73 -17.24 5.57 11.33
C VAL A 73 -17.87 5.23 12.68
N LYS A 74 -18.68 6.16 13.21
CA LYS A 74 -19.33 6.03 14.52
C LYS A 74 -20.12 4.72 14.64
N GLY A 75 -19.82 3.95 15.68
CA GLY A 75 -20.39 2.62 15.94
C GLY A 75 -19.80 1.50 15.05
N GLN A 76 -18.79 1.83 14.24
CA GLN A 76 -18.05 0.88 13.43
C GLN A 76 -16.54 1.11 13.51
N GLU A 77 -16.10 1.77 14.57
CA GLU A 77 -14.69 2.06 14.82
C GLU A 77 -13.91 0.75 15.00
N GLY A 78 -12.75 0.66 14.37
CA GLY A 78 -11.93 -0.54 14.49
C GLY A 78 -10.80 -0.63 13.48
N ILE A 79 -9.93 -1.61 13.71
CA ILE A 79 -8.80 -1.91 12.83
C ILE A 79 -9.28 -2.80 11.68
N ASN A 80 -8.85 -2.48 10.48
CA ASN A 80 -9.09 -3.27 9.27
C ASN A 80 -7.77 -3.78 8.70
N ILE A 81 -7.71 -5.08 8.44
CA ILE A 81 -6.57 -5.73 7.76
C ILE A 81 -7.15 -6.53 6.60
N GLY A 82 -6.55 -6.39 5.42
CA GLY A 82 -7.04 -7.11 4.26
C GLY A 82 -6.02 -7.33 3.17
N ALA A 83 -6.38 -8.24 2.27
CA ALA A 83 -5.62 -8.53 1.07
C ALA A 83 -6.57 -8.66 -0.13
N ASP A 84 -6.19 -8.00 -1.23
CA ASP A 84 -6.90 -8.02 -2.50
C ASP A 84 -5.97 -8.50 -3.62
N TYR A 85 -6.51 -9.26 -4.56
CA TYR A 85 -5.87 -9.55 -5.83
C TYR A 85 -6.48 -8.66 -6.90
N LEU A 86 -5.64 -7.91 -7.61
CA LEU A 86 -6.04 -6.86 -8.55
C LEU A 86 -5.54 -7.16 -9.95
N LEU A 87 -6.41 -6.95 -10.92
CA LEU A 87 -6.15 -6.97 -12.35
C LEU A 87 -6.20 -5.53 -12.89
N HIS A 88 -5.14 -5.10 -13.58
CA HIS A 88 -5.02 -3.76 -14.14
C HIS A 88 -5.20 -3.79 -15.64
N ASN A 89 -6.00 -2.88 -16.16
CA ASN A 89 -6.18 -2.64 -17.59
C ASN A 89 -5.65 -1.25 -17.93
N TYR A 90 -4.62 -1.18 -18.77
CA TYR A 90 -3.96 0.05 -19.20
C TYR A 90 -4.50 0.60 -20.53
N ASP A 91 -5.39 -0.14 -21.20
CA ASP A 91 -5.89 0.22 -22.52
C ASP A 91 -7.17 1.06 -22.46
N PHE A 92 -7.78 1.18 -21.28
CA PHE A 92 -9.09 1.81 -21.10
C PHE A 92 -9.02 3.34 -21.18
N ILE A 93 -7.96 3.94 -20.66
CA ILE A 93 -7.78 5.39 -20.61
C ILE A 93 -6.35 5.73 -21.06
N THR A 94 -6.24 6.53 -22.10
CA THR A 94 -4.96 7.02 -22.61
C THR A 94 -4.66 8.39 -22.00
N ALA A 95 -3.45 8.58 -21.49
CA ALA A 95 -2.96 9.86 -20.99
C ALA A 95 -1.79 10.35 -21.86
N GLU A 96 -1.66 11.66 -22.04
CA GLU A 96 -0.52 12.25 -22.76
C GLU A 96 0.80 12.04 -22.01
N LYS A 97 0.76 12.03 -20.69
CA LYS A 97 1.89 11.72 -19.80
C LYS A 97 1.44 10.78 -18.69
N GLY A 98 2.30 9.82 -18.33
CA GLY A 98 1.94 8.80 -17.35
C GLY A 98 0.99 7.75 -17.91
N ARG A 99 0.33 7.01 -17.00
CA ARG A 99 -0.66 5.97 -17.34
C ARG A 99 -1.84 6.05 -16.38
N ILE A 100 -3.02 5.71 -16.89
CA ILE A 100 -4.24 5.71 -16.08
C ILE A 100 -4.87 4.30 -16.16
N PRO A 101 -4.35 3.32 -15.43
CA PRO A 101 -4.98 2.01 -15.36
C PRO A 101 -6.31 2.08 -14.63
N PHE A 102 -7.31 1.41 -15.17
CA PHE A 102 -8.46 0.93 -14.43
C PHE A 102 -8.10 -0.42 -13.83
N TYR A 103 -8.45 -0.65 -12.56
CA TYR A 103 -8.23 -1.93 -11.92
C TYR A 103 -9.47 -2.45 -11.21
N TYR A 104 -9.55 -3.76 -11.14
CA TYR A 104 -10.62 -4.48 -10.44
C TYR A 104 -10.07 -5.77 -9.85
N GLY A 105 -10.82 -6.35 -8.92
CA GLY A 105 -10.33 -7.58 -8.30
C GLY A 105 -11.26 -8.16 -7.27
N GLY A 106 -10.68 -8.94 -6.38
CA GLY A 106 -11.38 -9.54 -5.24
C GLY A 106 -10.45 -9.67 -4.05
N GLY A 107 -11.02 -9.56 -2.86
CA GLY A 107 -10.23 -9.68 -1.65
C GLY A 107 -11.03 -10.06 -0.42
N ILE A 108 -10.29 -10.34 0.64
CA ILE A 108 -10.81 -10.73 1.95
C ILE A 108 -10.23 -9.79 2.99
N HIS A 109 -11.10 -9.27 3.83
CA HIS A 109 -10.77 -8.32 4.88
C HIS A 109 -11.34 -8.76 6.21
N LEU A 110 -10.57 -8.49 7.27
CA LEU A 110 -10.97 -8.65 8.65
C LEU A 110 -11.03 -7.28 9.31
N LYS A 111 -12.18 -6.91 9.85
CA LYS A 111 -12.37 -5.72 10.65
C LYS A 111 -12.61 -6.12 12.10
N SER A 112 -11.76 -5.64 12.99
CA SER A 112 -11.89 -5.83 14.43
C SER A 112 -12.46 -4.55 15.02
N TYR A 113 -13.70 -4.60 15.46
CA TYR A 113 -14.37 -3.47 16.11
C TYR A 113 -13.91 -3.31 17.56
N ASN A 114 -13.89 -2.09 18.04
CA ASN A 114 -13.53 -1.83 19.42
C ASN A 114 -14.51 -2.46 20.42
N ASP A 115 -15.82 -2.45 20.11
CA ASP A 115 -16.87 -2.85 21.03
C ASP A 115 -17.79 -3.97 20.52
N ALA A 116 -17.64 -4.43 19.28
CA ALA A 116 -18.60 -5.33 18.62
C ALA A 116 -18.03 -6.64 18.07
N GLY A 117 -16.79 -7.01 18.43
CA GLY A 117 -16.14 -8.23 17.94
C GLY A 117 -15.50 -8.08 16.55
N ASN A 118 -15.50 -9.15 15.78
CA ASN A 118 -14.80 -9.19 14.50
C ASN A 118 -15.78 -9.39 13.34
N GLN A 119 -15.51 -8.74 12.21
CA GLN A 119 -16.24 -8.94 10.97
C GLN A 119 -15.28 -9.41 9.87
N LEU A 120 -15.58 -10.57 9.27
CA LEU A 120 -14.91 -11.06 8.07
C LEU A 120 -15.78 -10.74 6.86
N TYR A 121 -15.21 -10.12 5.82
CA TYR A 121 -15.94 -9.79 4.60
C TYR A 121 -15.10 -10.00 3.35
N ALA A 122 -15.79 -10.37 2.27
CA ALA A 122 -15.24 -10.36 0.92
C ALA A 122 -15.62 -9.06 0.22
N ARG A 123 -14.73 -8.51 -0.62
CA ARG A 123 -14.99 -7.28 -1.37
C ARG A 123 -14.52 -7.38 -2.82
N VAL A 124 -15.08 -6.51 -3.66
CA VAL A 124 -14.71 -6.36 -5.06
C VAL A 124 -14.18 -4.94 -5.25
N PRO A 125 -12.86 -4.71 -5.16
CA PRO A 125 -12.29 -3.41 -5.43
C PRO A 125 -12.42 -3.06 -6.91
N LEU A 126 -12.84 -1.83 -7.19
CA LEU A 126 -12.93 -1.19 -8.49
C LEU A 126 -12.23 0.16 -8.36
N GLY A 127 -11.20 0.41 -9.16
CA GLY A 127 -10.45 1.64 -8.98
C GLY A 127 -9.80 2.15 -10.26
N VAL A 128 -9.36 3.38 -10.17
CA VAL A 128 -8.54 4.04 -11.17
C VAL A 128 -7.31 4.62 -10.48
N ALA A 129 -6.16 4.51 -11.13
CA ALA A 129 -4.95 5.14 -10.64
C ALA A 129 -4.35 6.02 -11.73
N TYR A 130 -3.64 7.05 -11.32
CA TYR A 130 -2.74 7.81 -12.17
C TYR A 130 -1.31 7.50 -11.76
N GLU A 131 -0.57 6.86 -12.66
CA GLU A 131 0.85 6.54 -12.50
C GLU A 131 1.67 7.60 -13.20
N ALA A 132 2.45 8.37 -12.43
CA ALA A 132 3.22 9.48 -12.97
C ALA A 132 4.36 8.99 -13.90
N ALA A 133 4.60 9.71 -15.00
CA ALA A 133 5.64 9.34 -15.97
C ALA A 133 7.06 9.49 -15.42
N ASP A 134 7.30 10.55 -14.65
CA ASP A 134 8.64 10.99 -14.23
C ASP A 134 8.95 10.66 -12.75
N LEU A 135 7.95 10.15 -12.02
CA LEU A 135 8.06 9.84 -10.60
C LEU A 135 7.50 8.45 -10.31
N PRO A 136 8.14 7.67 -9.45
CA PRO A 136 7.63 6.36 -9.06
C PRO A 136 6.47 6.49 -8.05
N VAL A 137 5.41 7.19 -8.44
CA VAL A 137 4.25 7.50 -7.61
C VAL A 137 2.97 7.22 -8.37
N ASP A 138 2.00 6.60 -7.71
CA ASP A 138 0.60 6.63 -8.15
C ASP A 138 -0.28 7.42 -7.18
N VAL A 139 -1.35 7.98 -7.74
CA VAL A 139 -2.50 8.47 -6.98
C VAL A 139 -3.70 7.64 -7.43
N PHE A 140 -4.50 7.15 -6.50
CA PHE A 140 -5.60 6.25 -6.82
C PHE A 140 -6.91 6.65 -6.14
N PHE A 141 -8.00 6.27 -6.79
CA PHE A 141 -9.33 6.24 -6.22
C PHE A 141 -9.87 4.82 -6.32
N GLU A 142 -10.45 4.31 -5.22
CA GLU A 142 -10.99 2.96 -5.12
C GLU A 142 -12.38 2.99 -4.48
N PHE A 143 -13.30 2.25 -5.06
CA PHE A 143 -14.60 1.91 -4.51
C PHE A 143 -14.69 0.38 -4.43
N ALA A 144 -15.03 -0.14 -3.26
CA ALA A 144 -15.05 -1.58 -3.04
C ALA A 144 -16.31 -2.03 -2.29
N PRO A 145 -17.37 -2.39 -3.01
CA PRO A 145 -18.53 -3.06 -2.42
C PRO A 145 -18.14 -4.46 -1.97
N GLY A 146 -18.80 -4.93 -0.91
CA GLY A 146 -18.52 -6.24 -0.34
C GLY A 146 -19.67 -6.80 0.47
N VAL A 147 -19.47 -8.02 0.93
CA VAL A 147 -20.40 -8.74 1.77
C VAL A 147 -19.67 -9.33 2.97
N ALA A 148 -20.09 -8.94 4.16
CA ALA A 148 -19.67 -9.61 5.38
C ALA A 148 -20.24 -11.04 5.40
N VAL A 149 -19.42 -11.97 5.85
CA VAL A 149 -19.80 -13.37 6.03
C VAL A 149 -19.85 -13.75 7.51
N LEU A 150 -19.13 -13.04 8.35
CA LEU A 150 -19.12 -13.20 9.81
C LEU A 150 -19.22 -11.82 10.48
N PRO A 151 -19.91 -11.71 11.64
CA PRO A 151 -20.68 -12.72 12.34
C PRO A 151 -22.02 -13.03 11.67
N SER A 152 -22.52 -12.15 10.83
CA SER A 152 -23.77 -12.31 10.05
C SER A 152 -23.64 -11.64 8.69
N PRO A 153 -24.35 -12.13 7.65
CA PRO A 153 -24.36 -11.51 6.34
C PRO A 153 -24.80 -10.05 6.39
N ALA A 154 -23.99 -9.14 5.84
CA ALA A 154 -24.30 -7.72 5.75
C ALA A 154 -23.57 -7.11 4.54
N LEU A 155 -24.16 -6.07 3.95
CA LEU A 155 -23.47 -5.29 2.91
C LEU A 155 -22.40 -4.40 3.56
N VAL A 156 -21.24 -4.37 2.91
CA VAL A 156 -20.10 -3.53 3.30
C VAL A 156 -19.73 -2.65 2.10
N THR A 157 -19.38 -1.42 2.36
CA THR A 157 -18.90 -0.52 1.31
C THR A 157 -17.64 0.17 1.81
N ASN A 158 -16.58 0.05 1.03
CA ASN A 158 -15.33 0.76 1.27
C ASN A 158 -15.08 1.75 0.13
N PHE A 159 -14.39 2.84 0.45
CA PHE A 159 -13.88 3.79 -0.55
C PHE A 159 -12.58 4.39 -0.04
N ALA A 160 -11.68 4.69 -0.96
CA ALA A 160 -10.40 5.30 -0.62
C ALA A 160 -9.90 6.20 -1.76
N ILE A 161 -9.24 7.28 -1.39
CA ILE A 161 -8.32 8.03 -2.23
C ILE A 161 -6.95 7.97 -1.57
N GLY A 162 -5.89 7.75 -2.34
CA GLY A 162 -4.57 7.61 -1.76
C GLY A 162 -3.46 7.83 -2.75
N ALA A 163 -2.23 7.76 -2.23
CA ALA A 163 -1.03 7.82 -3.03
C ALA A 163 -0.01 6.79 -2.54
N ARG A 164 0.76 6.21 -3.46
CA ARG A 164 1.81 5.24 -3.17
C ARG A 164 3.08 5.62 -3.88
N PHE A 165 4.18 5.34 -3.21
CA PHE A 165 5.52 5.42 -3.76
C PHE A 165 6.02 4.02 -4.09
N TYR A 166 6.59 3.83 -5.31
CA TYR A 166 7.05 2.55 -5.80
C TYR A 166 8.58 2.42 -5.78
N PHE A 167 9.07 1.23 -5.44
CA PHE A 167 10.48 0.88 -5.45
C PHE A 167 10.68 -0.59 -5.84
N ASP A 168 11.85 -0.87 -6.45
CA ASP A 168 12.28 -2.21 -6.79
C ASP A 168 13.23 -2.74 -5.71
N VAL A 169 12.76 -3.73 -4.95
CA VAL A 169 13.54 -4.32 -3.85
C VAL A 169 14.79 -5.03 -4.37
N ARG A 170 14.75 -5.64 -5.57
CA ARG A 170 15.91 -6.35 -6.13
C ARG A 170 17.06 -5.41 -6.43
N LYS A 171 16.77 -4.27 -7.05
CA LYS A 171 17.78 -3.24 -7.31
C LYS A 171 18.31 -2.59 -6.03
N ALA A 172 17.47 -2.52 -4.99
CA ALA A 172 17.90 -2.00 -3.71
C ALA A 172 18.88 -2.96 -2.99
N VAL A 173 18.61 -4.27 -3.03
CA VAL A 173 19.49 -5.30 -2.45
C VAL A 173 20.83 -5.38 -3.21
N GLU A 174 20.80 -5.43 -4.54
CA GLU A 174 22.01 -5.47 -5.39
C GLU A 174 22.95 -4.30 -5.09
N LYS A 175 22.40 -3.08 -4.94
CA LYS A 175 23.21 -1.91 -4.57
C LYS A 175 23.81 -1.97 -3.16
N ILE A 176 23.22 -2.73 -2.25
CA ILE A 176 23.75 -2.93 -0.90
C ILE A 176 24.89 -3.93 -0.95
N ASP A 177 24.74 -5.02 -1.72
CA ASP A 177 25.77 -6.04 -1.90
C ASP A 177 27.02 -5.48 -2.61
N ASP A 178 26.84 -4.58 -3.58
CA ASP A 178 27.94 -3.88 -4.27
C ASP A 178 28.66 -2.83 -3.39
N ALA A 179 28.05 -2.43 -2.27
CA ALA A 179 28.58 -1.39 -1.38
C ALA A 179 29.29 -1.94 -0.13
N ILE A 180 29.30 -3.27 0.08
CA ILE A 180 29.96 -3.98 1.18
C ILE A 180 31.21 -4.69 0.69
#